data_f34fd79ab117fe732049a14c6b46b7d6
#
_entry.id   f34fd79ab117fe732049a14c6b46b7d6
#
_cell.length_a   1.000
_cell.length_b   1.000
_cell.length_c   1.000
_cell.angle_alpha   90.00
_cell.angle_beta   90.00
_cell.angle_gamma   90.00
#
_symmetry.space_group_name_H-M   'P 1'
#
loop_
_entity.id
_entity.type
_entity.pdbx_description
1 polymer ?
#
loop_
_entity_poly.entity_id
_entity_poly.type
_entity_poly.pdbx_seq_one_letter_code
_entity_poly.pdbx_strand_id
1 'polypeptide(L)'
;MKVLKKNLGVVLFMGRNNCPYSKKIKNFLKEKSKKLYYFESNKIGEKINNKYLKLNYDYIFCFRSFYILKKNILKKVKKAAINFHPGPPQYRGIGCINYAIYENSKFYGCTAFLVDSKLDNGKIIDVKKFSISKQDNISKILIKTYKVMFNQAISVIKRLNVNPNFIKSQVKKNKKIKWSNKTRKLKDLNTFYIINKNIKKNDFLNKIRATDTPKFKPYINLYGKKFILE
;
A
#
# COMPACT_ATOMS: atom_id res chain seq x y z
N MET A 1 -23.14 23.02 15.67
CA MET A 1 -22.24 22.17 14.87
C MET A 1 -21.27 23.04 14.07
N LYS A 2 -19.96 23.04 14.35
CA LYS A 2 -18.96 23.74 13.50
C LYS A 2 -18.92 23.03 12.14
N VAL A 3 -19.38 23.73 11.10
CA VAL A 3 -19.19 23.29 9.71
C VAL A 3 -17.70 23.16 9.46
N LEU A 4 -17.18 21.96 9.42
CA LEU A 4 -15.77 21.68 9.12
C LEU A 4 -15.48 22.21 7.71
N LYS A 5 -14.70 23.29 7.60
CA LYS A 5 -14.32 23.89 6.33
C LYS A 5 -13.73 22.83 5.37
N LYS A 6 -14.16 22.85 4.10
CA LYS A 6 -13.64 21.97 3.03
C LYS A 6 -12.29 22.52 2.53
N ASN A 7 -11.20 22.25 3.25
CA ASN A 7 -9.90 22.87 3.00
C ASN A 7 -9.00 22.09 2.01
N LEU A 8 -9.40 20.90 1.57
CA LEU A 8 -8.53 20.09 0.70
C LEU A 8 -8.52 20.53 -0.78
N GLY A 9 -9.40 21.47 -1.20
CA GLY A 9 -9.45 21.92 -2.58
C GLY A 9 -9.93 20.84 -3.55
N VAL A 10 -9.25 20.71 -4.71
CA VAL A 10 -9.54 19.70 -5.73
C VAL A 10 -8.74 18.44 -5.44
N VAL A 11 -9.42 17.33 -5.24
CA VAL A 11 -8.82 16.05 -4.85
C VAL A 11 -9.10 14.97 -5.89
N LEU A 12 -8.07 14.17 -6.23
CA LEU A 12 -8.24 12.88 -6.88
C LEU A 12 -8.01 11.76 -5.86
N PHE A 13 -9.01 10.92 -5.68
CA PHE A 13 -8.87 9.68 -4.91
C PHE A 13 -8.72 8.49 -5.85
N MET A 14 -7.69 7.70 -5.63
CA MET A 14 -7.40 6.48 -6.36
C MET A 14 -7.52 5.29 -5.42
N GLY A 15 -8.59 4.51 -5.58
CA GLY A 15 -8.92 3.38 -4.74
C GLY A 15 -8.87 2.05 -5.47
N ARG A 16 -9.32 1.01 -4.77
CA ARG A 16 -9.59 -0.31 -5.34
C ARG A 16 -11.11 -0.52 -5.36
N ASN A 17 -11.63 -0.99 -6.49
CA ASN A 17 -13.02 -1.43 -6.58
C ASN A 17 -13.30 -2.56 -5.58
N ASN A 18 -14.54 -2.67 -5.11
CA ASN A 18 -14.99 -3.64 -4.11
C ASN A 18 -14.16 -3.65 -2.81
N CYS A 19 -13.55 -2.51 -2.45
CA CYS A 19 -12.83 -2.35 -1.19
C CYS A 19 -13.64 -1.48 -0.21
N PRO A 20 -14.16 -2.05 0.91
CA PRO A 20 -14.94 -1.28 1.88
C PRO A 20 -14.21 -0.06 2.44
N TYR A 21 -12.90 -0.18 2.66
CA TYR A 21 -12.09 0.94 3.14
C TYR A 21 -11.91 2.03 2.08
N SER A 22 -11.75 1.67 0.79
CA SER A 22 -11.73 2.66 -0.30
C SER A 22 -13.03 3.44 -0.35
N LYS A 23 -14.18 2.78 -0.23
CA LYS A 23 -15.50 3.41 -0.18
C LYS A 23 -15.61 4.38 1.01
N LYS A 24 -15.17 3.98 2.21
CA LYS A 24 -15.19 4.84 3.40
C LYS A 24 -14.29 6.07 3.24
N ILE A 25 -13.07 5.91 2.68
CA ILE A 25 -12.15 7.04 2.43
C ILE A 25 -12.75 7.98 1.38
N LYS A 26 -13.33 7.46 0.30
CA LYS A 26 -14.01 8.25 -0.74
C LYS A 26 -15.11 9.13 -0.13
N ASN A 27 -15.98 8.55 0.69
CA ASN A 27 -17.05 9.30 1.35
C ASN A 27 -16.49 10.39 2.28
N PHE A 28 -15.46 10.05 3.07
CA PHE A 28 -14.80 11.01 3.95
C PHE A 28 -14.15 12.18 3.18
N LEU A 29 -13.50 11.89 2.04
CA LEU A 29 -12.93 12.93 1.17
C LEU A 29 -13.99 13.81 0.51
N LYS A 30 -15.17 13.26 0.17
CA LYS A 30 -16.30 14.03 -0.36
C LYS A 30 -16.73 15.15 0.60
N GLU A 31 -16.67 14.91 1.91
CA GLU A 31 -16.99 15.91 2.94
C GLU A 31 -15.88 16.97 3.13
N LYS A 32 -14.61 16.64 2.86
CA LYS A 32 -13.45 17.48 3.18
C LYS A 32 -12.88 18.23 1.98
N SER A 33 -13.25 17.89 0.74
CA SER A 33 -12.76 18.52 -0.48
C SER A 33 -13.80 19.45 -1.11
N LYS A 34 -13.34 20.51 -1.77
CA LYS A 34 -14.18 21.36 -2.62
C LYS A 34 -14.75 20.57 -3.79
N LYS A 35 -13.89 19.77 -4.45
CA LYS A 35 -14.26 18.90 -5.57
C LYS A 35 -13.49 17.58 -5.45
N LEU A 36 -14.21 16.46 -5.50
CA LEU A 36 -13.64 15.13 -5.48
C LEU A 36 -13.82 14.46 -6.83
N TYR A 37 -12.70 14.07 -7.43
CA TYR A 37 -12.64 13.09 -8.50
C TYR A 37 -12.20 11.76 -7.90
N TYR A 38 -12.68 10.63 -8.45
CA TYR A 38 -12.26 9.33 -7.99
C TYR A 38 -12.12 8.33 -9.14
N PHE A 39 -11.12 7.46 -9.00
CA PHE A 39 -10.85 6.35 -9.90
C PHE A 39 -10.65 5.10 -9.05
N GLU A 40 -11.45 4.07 -9.29
CA GLU A 40 -11.37 2.78 -8.59
C GLU A 40 -10.89 1.72 -9.58
N SER A 41 -9.69 1.20 -9.35
CA SER A 41 -9.06 0.21 -10.23
C SER A 41 -9.49 -1.22 -9.89
N ASN A 42 -9.62 -2.06 -10.92
CA ASN A 42 -10.01 -3.48 -10.83
C ASN A 42 -8.82 -4.43 -10.93
N LYS A 43 -7.86 -4.10 -11.79
CA LYS A 43 -6.71 -4.96 -12.08
C LYS A 43 -5.42 -4.16 -12.32
N ILE A 44 -4.29 -4.85 -12.22
CA ILE A 44 -2.98 -4.29 -12.59
C ILE A 44 -2.95 -4.01 -14.09
N GLY A 45 -2.37 -2.86 -14.48
CA GLY A 45 -2.27 -2.44 -15.87
C GLY A 45 -3.52 -1.75 -16.42
N GLU A 46 -4.56 -1.55 -15.60
CA GLU A 46 -5.75 -0.81 -16.01
C GLU A 46 -5.40 0.63 -16.40
N LYS A 47 -5.94 1.10 -17.52
CA LYS A 47 -5.72 2.47 -18.01
C LYS A 47 -6.68 3.43 -17.30
N ILE A 48 -6.16 4.57 -16.89
CA ILE A 48 -7.00 5.67 -16.38
C ILE A 48 -7.59 6.46 -17.54
N ASN A 49 -8.85 6.90 -17.40
CA ASN A 49 -9.50 7.72 -18.41
C ASN A 49 -8.78 9.06 -18.59
N ASN A 50 -8.64 9.51 -19.84
CA ASN A 50 -7.94 10.74 -20.21
C ASN A 50 -8.48 12.00 -19.53
N LYS A 51 -9.75 12.02 -19.12
CA LYS A 51 -10.33 13.15 -18.36
C LYS A 51 -9.52 13.45 -17.09
N TYR A 52 -9.00 12.44 -16.40
CA TYR A 52 -8.18 12.63 -15.20
C TYR A 52 -6.78 13.19 -15.50
N LEU A 53 -6.27 12.97 -16.72
CA LEU A 53 -4.96 13.47 -17.14
C LEU A 53 -4.96 14.97 -17.49
N LYS A 54 -6.14 15.52 -17.78
CA LYS A 54 -6.31 16.94 -18.17
C LYS A 54 -6.50 17.87 -16.96
N LEU A 55 -6.83 17.35 -15.79
CA LEU A 55 -7.18 18.13 -14.61
C LEU A 55 -5.96 18.42 -13.72
N ASN A 56 -6.03 19.54 -13.00
CA ASN A 56 -5.07 19.86 -11.93
C ASN A 56 -5.70 19.53 -10.56
N TYR A 57 -4.87 19.02 -9.66
CA TYR A 57 -5.29 18.58 -8.32
C TYR A 57 -4.50 19.30 -7.24
N ASP A 58 -5.14 19.65 -6.13
CA ASP A 58 -4.42 20.03 -4.93
C ASP A 58 -3.76 18.82 -4.29
N TYR A 59 -4.52 17.73 -4.17
CA TYR A 59 -4.04 16.47 -3.60
C TYR A 59 -4.46 15.26 -4.44
N ILE A 60 -3.58 14.26 -4.48
CA ILE A 60 -3.93 12.90 -4.90
C ILE A 60 -3.71 11.97 -3.69
N PHE A 61 -4.71 11.13 -3.39
CA PHE A 61 -4.60 10.08 -2.39
C PHE A 61 -4.77 8.71 -3.06
N CYS A 62 -3.79 7.81 -2.87
CA CYS A 62 -3.83 6.44 -3.37
C CYS A 62 -3.98 5.47 -2.19
N PHE A 63 -5.01 4.62 -2.24
CA PHE A 63 -5.29 3.60 -1.24
C PHE A 63 -5.61 2.27 -1.90
N ARG A 64 -4.68 1.30 -1.84
CA ARG A 64 -4.82 -0.01 -2.48
C ARG A 64 -5.08 0.02 -4.00
N SER A 65 -4.87 1.13 -4.66
CA SER A 65 -5.03 1.23 -6.12
C SER A 65 -4.05 0.31 -6.84
N PHE A 66 -4.53 -0.34 -7.90
CA PHE A 66 -3.66 -1.07 -8.84
C PHE A 66 -2.99 -0.13 -9.85
N TYR A 67 -3.48 1.10 -9.97
CA TYR A 67 -2.91 2.08 -10.89
C TYR A 67 -1.68 2.76 -10.25
N ILE A 68 -0.56 2.73 -10.98
CA ILE A 68 0.67 3.41 -10.58
C ILE A 68 0.66 4.82 -11.18
N LEU A 69 0.79 5.85 -10.32
CA LEU A 69 0.82 7.24 -10.75
C LEU A 69 2.02 7.50 -11.68
N LYS A 70 1.73 7.92 -12.91
CA LYS A 70 2.74 8.29 -13.90
C LYS A 70 3.16 9.76 -13.75
N LYS A 71 4.34 10.11 -14.26
CA LYS A 71 4.90 11.47 -14.22
C LYS A 71 3.94 12.55 -14.74
N ASN A 72 3.17 12.25 -15.81
CA ASN A 72 2.21 13.19 -16.37
C ASN A 72 1.09 13.60 -15.42
N ILE A 73 0.60 12.65 -14.58
CA ILE A 73 -0.38 12.97 -13.53
C ILE A 73 0.30 13.71 -12.37
N LEU A 74 1.49 13.26 -11.95
CA LEU A 74 2.22 13.89 -10.85
C LEU A 74 2.51 15.37 -11.13
N LYS A 75 2.78 15.74 -12.38
CA LYS A 75 2.96 17.15 -12.82
C LYS A 75 1.69 18.00 -12.64
N LYS A 76 0.52 17.40 -12.48
CA LYS A 76 -0.78 18.07 -12.27
C LYS A 76 -1.12 18.28 -10.79
N VAL A 77 -0.25 17.86 -9.88
CA VAL A 77 -0.46 17.95 -8.43
C VAL A 77 0.19 19.19 -7.88
N LYS A 78 -0.60 20.09 -7.30
CA LYS A 78 -0.14 21.38 -6.77
C LYS A 78 0.51 21.26 -5.37
N LYS A 79 -0.02 20.38 -4.50
CA LYS A 79 0.41 20.26 -3.11
C LYS A 79 1.07 18.93 -2.80
N ALA A 80 0.35 17.80 -2.92
CA ALA A 80 0.93 16.49 -2.66
C ALA A 80 0.16 15.34 -3.30
N ALA A 81 0.90 14.34 -3.78
CA ALA A 81 0.40 13.00 -4.04
C ALA A 81 0.86 12.07 -2.91
N ILE A 82 -0.08 11.39 -2.25
CA ILE A 82 0.18 10.55 -1.08
C ILE A 82 -0.29 9.13 -1.37
N ASN A 83 0.59 8.15 -1.17
CA ASN A 83 0.23 6.74 -1.22
C ASN A 83 0.24 6.14 0.19
N PHE A 84 -0.72 5.25 0.45
CA PHE A 84 -0.79 4.40 1.63
C PHE A 84 -0.38 2.98 1.22
N HIS A 85 0.84 2.61 1.59
CA HIS A 85 1.46 1.33 1.25
C HIS A 85 1.18 0.30 2.36
N PRO A 86 0.72 -0.92 2.02
CA PRO A 86 0.39 -1.96 2.99
C PRO A 86 1.63 -2.74 3.47
N GLY A 87 2.70 -2.02 3.78
CA GLY A 87 3.95 -2.55 4.29
C GLY A 87 4.77 -1.50 5.02
N PRO A 88 5.56 -1.88 6.04
CA PRO A 88 6.54 -0.98 6.63
C PRO A 88 7.72 -0.76 5.66
N PRO A 89 8.55 0.30 5.85
CA PRO A 89 9.60 0.66 4.90
C PRO A 89 10.61 -0.44 4.58
N GLN A 90 10.78 -1.43 5.47
CA GLN A 90 11.64 -2.61 5.28
C GLN A 90 11.14 -3.54 4.16
N TYR A 91 9.83 -3.57 3.95
CA TYR A 91 9.17 -4.43 2.97
C TYR A 91 8.57 -3.59 1.83
N ARG A 92 9.43 -3.20 0.90
CA ARG A 92 9.10 -2.36 -0.24
C ARG A 92 8.66 -3.18 -1.45
N GLY A 93 7.61 -2.73 -2.17
CA GLY A 93 7.15 -3.36 -3.41
C GLY A 93 6.03 -4.38 -3.20
N ILE A 94 6.10 -5.53 -3.89
CA ILE A 94 5.05 -6.56 -3.90
C ILE A 94 5.41 -7.72 -2.97
N GLY A 95 4.40 -8.36 -2.35
CA GLY A 95 4.60 -9.52 -1.47
C GLY A 95 5.18 -9.17 -0.10
N CYS A 96 5.07 -7.91 0.32
CA CYS A 96 5.65 -7.41 1.58
C CYS A 96 5.38 -8.32 2.78
N ILE A 97 4.13 -8.77 2.92
CA ILE A 97 3.69 -9.61 4.04
C ILE A 97 4.28 -11.03 3.97
N ASN A 98 4.40 -11.59 2.75
CA ASN A 98 4.97 -12.90 2.54
C ASN A 98 6.42 -12.95 3.05
N TYR A 99 7.22 -11.95 2.69
CA TYR A 99 8.60 -11.86 3.13
C TYR A 99 8.71 -11.58 4.63
N ALA A 100 7.84 -10.74 5.20
CA ALA A 100 7.85 -10.49 6.63
C ALA A 100 7.55 -11.75 7.47
N ILE A 101 6.62 -12.59 7.02
CA ILE A 101 6.31 -13.87 7.65
C ILE A 101 7.49 -14.83 7.50
N TYR A 102 8.05 -14.97 6.30
CA TYR A 102 9.17 -15.86 6.02
C TYR A 102 10.41 -15.50 6.86
N GLU A 103 10.70 -14.21 6.99
CA GLU A 103 11.81 -13.69 7.79
C GLU A 103 11.52 -13.67 9.32
N ASN A 104 10.37 -14.24 9.75
CA ASN A 104 9.96 -14.26 11.15
C ASN A 104 9.96 -12.89 11.83
N SER A 105 9.56 -11.85 11.09
CA SER A 105 9.49 -10.49 11.64
C SER A 105 8.54 -10.43 12.84
N LYS A 106 8.96 -9.77 13.92
CA LYS A 106 8.12 -9.53 15.11
C LYS A 106 7.10 -8.43 14.89
N PHE A 107 7.31 -7.56 13.90
CA PHE A 107 6.46 -6.42 13.61
C PHE A 107 6.16 -6.33 12.12
N TYR A 108 4.96 -5.85 11.83
CA TYR A 108 4.54 -5.46 10.49
C TYR A 108 3.85 -4.10 10.54
N GLY A 109 3.34 -3.58 9.41
CA GLY A 109 2.70 -2.28 9.42
C GLY A 109 2.34 -1.72 8.06
N CYS A 110 2.18 -0.40 8.01
CA CYS A 110 1.89 0.34 6.78
C CYS A 110 2.61 1.70 6.79
N THR A 111 2.78 2.27 5.61
CA THR A 111 3.54 3.51 5.40
C THR A 111 2.75 4.48 4.55
N ALA A 112 2.56 5.71 5.05
CA ALA A 112 2.09 6.85 4.26
C ALA A 112 3.30 7.64 3.76
N PHE A 113 3.37 7.92 2.45
CA PHE A 113 4.51 8.61 1.86
C PHE A 113 4.12 9.49 0.68
N LEU A 114 4.95 10.48 0.36
CA LEU A 114 4.83 11.30 -0.85
C LEU A 114 5.22 10.47 -2.07
N VAL A 115 4.36 10.42 -3.08
CA VAL A 115 4.65 9.70 -4.32
C VAL A 115 5.67 10.49 -5.14
N ASP A 116 6.72 9.82 -5.57
CA ASP A 116 7.69 10.31 -6.54
C ASP A 116 7.68 9.44 -7.81
N SER A 117 8.69 9.62 -8.67
CA SER A 117 8.80 8.88 -9.93
C SER A 117 9.24 7.42 -9.77
N LYS A 118 9.68 7.01 -8.56
CA LYS A 118 10.13 5.66 -8.26
C LYS A 118 9.10 4.94 -7.39
N LEU A 119 8.91 3.65 -7.62
CA LEU A 119 7.94 2.86 -6.85
C LEU A 119 8.34 2.79 -5.37
N ASP A 120 7.38 3.13 -4.47
CA ASP A 120 7.49 3.09 -3.02
C ASP A 120 8.85 3.64 -2.51
N ASN A 121 9.23 4.87 -2.94
CA ASN A 121 10.54 5.45 -2.63
C ASN A 121 10.47 6.88 -2.08
N GLY A 122 9.31 7.47 -2.10
CA GLY A 122 9.12 8.87 -1.74
C GLY A 122 9.30 9.15 -0.24
N LYS A 123 9.31 10.44 0.12
CA LYS A 123 9.52 10.88 1.50
C LYS A 123 8.42 10.38 2.43
N ILE A 124 8.79 9.75 3.53
CA ILE A 124 7.89 9.11 4.48
C ILE A 124 7.19 10.16 5.33
N ILE A 125 5.84 10.11 5.36
CA ILE A 125 4.98 10.97 6.16
C ILE A 125 4.71 10.30 7.51
N ASP A 126 4.33 9.02 7.52
CA ASP A 126 3.97 8.29 8.74
C ASP A 126 4.17 6.79 8.56
N VAL A 127 4.57 6.11 9.63
CA VAL A 127 4.68 4.65 9.68
C VAL A 127 3.88 4.15 10.88
N LYS A 128 2.96 3.22 10.64
CA LYS A 128 2.24 2.51 11.69
C LYS A 128 2.74 1.08 11.76
N LYS A 129 3.15 0.65 12.96
CA LYS A 129 3.61 -0.71 13.23
C LYS A 129 2.66 -1.41 14.20
N PHE A 130 2.57 -2.72 14.08
CA PHE A 130 1.88 -3.61 15.02
C PHE A 130 2.64 -4.93 15.12
N SER A 131 2.51 -5.60 16.26
CA SER A 131 3.11 -6.91 16.48
C SER A 131 2.42 -8.00 15.66
N ILE A 132 3.21 -8.94 15.19
CA ILE A 132 2.76 -10.19 14.57
C ILE A 132 3.38 -11.37 15.31
N SER A 133 2.66 -12.48 15.38
CA SER A 133 3.07 -13.69 16.07
C SER A 133 3.32 -14.84 15.09
N LYS A 134 3.90 -15.93 15.59
CA LYS A 134 4.10 -17.15 14.80
C LYS A 134 2.78 -17.83 14.41
N GLN A 135 1.69 -17.58 15.16
CA GLN A 135 0.35 -18.11 14.89
C GLN A 135 -0.43 -17.27 13.86
N ASP A 136 0.07 -16.08 13.52
CA ASP A 136 -0.60 -15.24 12.52
C ASP A 136 -0.28 -15.76 11.12
N ASN A 137 -1.33 -15.97 10.32
CA ASN A 137 -1.23 -16.27 8.89
C ASN A 137 -1.37 -14.99 8.04
N ILE A 138 -1.13 -15.12 6.73
CA ILE A 138 -1.21 -13.99 5.78
C ILE A 138 -2.56 -13.27 5.89
N SER A 139 -3.67 -14.01 5.94
CA SER A 139 -5.02 -13.43 5.95
C SER A 139 -5.27 -12.58 7.19
N LYS A 140 -4.90 -13.07 8.38
CA LYS A 140 -5.02 -12.31 9.64
C LYS A 140 -4.20 -11.02 9.59
N ILE A 141 -2.94 -11.10 9.14
CA ILE A 141 -2.07 -9.94 9.06
C ILE A 141 -2.58 -8.95 8.00
N LEU A 142 -3.10 -9.40 6.85
CA LEU A 142 -3.70 -8.53 5.83
C LEU A 142 -4.91 -7.75 6.35
N ILE A 143 -5.83 -8.42 7.04
CA ILE A 143 -7.01 -7.78 7.66
C ILE A 143 -6.55 -6.68 8.63
N LYS A 144 -5.60 -7.00 9.52
CA LYS A 144 -5.03 -6.05 10.48
C LYS A 144 -4.33 -4.89 9.77
N THR A 145 -3.54 -5.17 8.73
CA THR A 145 -2.84 -4.15 7.94
C THR A 145 -3.80 -3.17 7.30
N TYR A 146 -4.87 -3.65 6.66
CA TYR A 146 -5.81 -2.77 5.98
C TYR A 146 -6.62 -1.92 6.96
N LYS A 147 -6.95 -2.44 8.14
CA LYS A 147 -7.59 -1.65 9.22
C LYS A 147 -6.66 -0.54 9.73
N VAL A 148 -5.39 -0.87 10.02
CA VAL A 148 -4.41 0.10 10.50
C VAL A 148 -4.11 1.15 9.42
N MET A 149 -3.96 0.74 8.17
CA MET A 149 -3.72 1.64 7.03
C MET A 149 -4.91 2.56 6.75
N PHE A 150 -6.15 2.07 6.90
CA PHE A 150 -7.35 2.90 6.83
C PHE A 150 -7.34 3.99 7.90
N ASN A 151 -7.09 3.63 9.17
CA ASN A 151 -7.02 4.58 10.26
C ASN A 151 -5.87 5.60 10.04
N GLN A 152 -4.74 5.16 9.51
CA GLN A 152 -3.64 6.03 9.11
C GLN A 152 -4.08 7.03 8.02
N ALA A 153 -4.78 6.57 6.98
CA ALA A 153 -5.27 7.42 5.91
C ALA A 153 -6.24 8.48 6.42
N ILE A 154 -7.22 8.10 7.23
CA ILE A 154 -8.17 9.04 7.85
C ILE A 154 -7.43 10.07 8.73
N SER A 155 -6.46 9.63 9.53
CA SER A 155 -5.66 10.52 10.39
C SER A 155 -4.86 11.54 9.57
N VAL A 156 -4.17 11.09 8.52
CA VAL A 156 -3.39 11.97 7.63
C VAL A 156 -4.29 12.99 6.94
N ILE A 157 -5.42 12.55 6.38
CA ILE A 157 -6.37 13.42 5.69
C ILE A 157 -6.99 14.46 6.65
N LYS A 158 -7.38 14.03 7.87
CA LYS A 158 -7.91 14.95 8.90
C LYS A 158 -6.91 16.04 9.24
N ARG A 159 -5.65 15.67 9.50
CA ARG A 159 -4.59 16.62 9.86
C ARG A 159 -4.28 17.59 8.73
N LEU A 160 -4.25 17.11 7.47
CA LEU A 160 -4.09 17.95 6.31
C LEU A 160 -5.21 18.97 6.12
N ASN A 161 -6.45 18.57 6.41
CA ASN A 161 -7.60 19.46 6.33
C ASN A 161 -7.54 20.60 7.35
N VAL A 162 -6.85 20.40 8.47
CA VAL A 162 -6.67 21.40 9.54
C VAL A 162 -5.38 22.20 9.34
N ASN A 163 -4.28 21.53 8.99
CA ASN A 163 -2.96 22.15 8.87
C ASN A 163 -2.27 21.78 7.54
N PRO A 164 -2.21 22.71 6.57
CA PRO A 164 -1.54 22.47 5.28
C PRO A 164 -0.04 22.13 5.41
N ASN A 165 0.63 22.61 6.47
CA ASN A 165 2.04 22.35 6.73
C ASN A 165 2.32 20.99 7.38
N PHE A 166 1.26 20.21 7.71
CA PHE A 166 1.39 18.90 8.37
C PHE A 166 2.36 17.97 7.65
N ILE A 167 2.25 17.83 6.32
CA ILE A 167 3.16 16.97 5.54
C ILE A 167 4.61 17.38 5.73
N LYS A 168 4.90 18.67 5.59
CA LYS A 168 6.27 19.20 5.70
C LYS A 168 6.88 18.87 7.07
N SER A 169 6.11 19.07 8.15
CA SER A 169 6.55 18.76 9.51
C SER A 169 6.80 17.26 9.71
N GLN A 170 5.88 16.37 9.21
CA GLN A 170 6.04 14.93 9.34
C GLN A 170 7.22 14.38 8.53
N VAL A 171 7.42 14.86 7.31
CA VAL A 171 8.58 14.47 6.49
C VAL A 171 9.89 14.89 7.17
N LYS A 172 9.96 16.06 7.81
CA LYS A 172 11.13 16.50 8.60
C LYS A 172 11.36 15.57 9.79
N LYS A 173 10.31 15.26 10.55
CA LYS A 173 10.35 14.34 11.71
C LYS A 173 10.85 12.95 11.32
N ASN A 174 10.37 12.42 10.19
CA ASN A 174 10.65 11.07 9.73
C ASN A 174 11.87 10.97 8.78
N LYS A 175 12.70 12.01 8.66
CA LYS A 175 13.86 12.07 7.75
C LYS A 175 14.84 10.91 7.93
N LYS A 176 14.98 10.39 9.15
CA LYS A 176 15.87 9.25 9.45
C LYS A 176 15.31 7.90 9.03
N ILE A 177 13.99 7.78 8.82
CA ILE A 177 13.37 6.53 8.37
C ILE A 177 13.64 6.37 6.88
N LYS A 178 14.25 5.25 6.49
CA LYS A 178 14.62 4.95 5.10
C LYS A 178 13.85 3.75 4.58
N TRP A 179 13.54 3.77 3.31
CA TRP A 179 13.08 2.59 2.59
C TRP A 179 14.21 1.58 2.44
N SER A 180 13.84 0.29 2.42
CA SER A 180 14.77 -0.77 2.04
C SER A 180 15.33 -0.52 0.64
N ASN A 181 16.61 -0.81 0.45
CA ASN A 181 17.24 -0.78 -0.88
C ASN A 181 16.66 -1.87 -1.80
N LYS A 182 16.14 -2.96 -1.22
CA LYS A 182 15.52 -4.06 -1.97
C LYS A 182 14.06 -3.73 -2.31
N THR A 183 13.77 -3.58 -3.61
CA THR A 183 12.39 -3.46 -4.12
C THR A 183 11.96 -4.80 -4.70
N ARG A 184 10.91 -5.39 -4.15
CA ARG A 184 10.37 -6.69 -4.58
C ARG A 184 9.33 -6.49 -5.68
N LYS A 185 9.45 -7.25 -6.77
CA LYS A 185 8.58 -7.22 -7.95
C LYS A 185 7.63 -8.43 -7.95
N LEU A 186 6.63 -8.41 -8.81
CA LEU A 186 5.71 -9.55 -8.95
C LEU A 186 6.43 -10.85 -9.34
N LYS A 187 7.43 -10.77 -10.22
CA LYS A 187 8.26 -11.94 -10.59
C LYS A 187 8.95 -12.56 -9.36
N ASP A 188 9.46 -11.74 -8.44
CA ASP A 188 10.13 -12.22 -7.23
C ASP A 188 9.14 -12.95 -6.31
N LEU A 189 7.91 -12.45 -6.21
CA LEU A 189 6.84 -13.12 -5.47
C LEU A 189 6.44 -14.44 -6.13
N ASN A 190 6.29 -14.49 -7.46
CA ASN A 190 5.97 -15.71 -8.19
C ASN A 190 7.04 -16.79 -7.97
N THR A 191 8.32 -16.42 -8.05
CA THR A 191 9.44 -17.33 -7.75
C THR A 191 9.44 -17.74 -6.26
N PHE A 192 9.01 -16.86 -5.38
CA PHE A 192 8.93 -17.14 -3.94
C PHE A 192 7.93 -18.26 -3.62
N TYR A 193 6.89 -18.48 -4.44
CA TYR A 193 5.96 -19.60 -4.28
C TYR A 193 6.54 -20.96 -4.65
N ILE A 194 7.67 -21.02 -5.35
CA ILE A 194 8.32 -22.27 -5.71
C ILE A 194 9.11 -22.81 -4.50
N ILE A 195 8.84 -24.04 -4.12
CA ILE A 195 9.58 -24.75 -3.07
C ILE A 195 10.75 -25.49 -3.74
N ASN A 196 11.97 -25.25 -3.25
CA ASN A 196 13.13 -26.01 -3.67
C ASN A 196 13.08 -27.41 -2.99
N LYS A 197 13.30 -28.48 -3.74
CA LYS A 197 13.33 -29.87 -3.22
C LYS A 197 14.36 -30.10 -2.11
N ASN A 198 15.43 -29.32 -2.10
CA ASN A 198 16.51 -29.41 -1.10
C ASN A 198 16.36 -28.39 0.05
N ILE A 199 15.15 -27.83 0.25
CA ILE A 199 14.91 -26.84 1.31
C ILE A 199 15.04 -27.48 2.69
N LYS A 200 15.66 -26.78 3.64
CA LYS A 200 15.75 -27.21 5.04
C LYS A 200 14.35 -27.15 5.71
N LYS A 201 14.09 -28.05 6.66
CA LYS A 201 12.79 -28.17 7.36
C LYS A 201 12.26 -26.84 7.89
N ASN A 202 13.09 -26.07 8.58
CA ASN A 202 12.66 -24.77 9.15
C ASN A 202 12.29 -23.75 8.08
N ASP A 203 13.08 -23.67 7.00
CA ASP A 203 12.81 -22.76 5.87
C ASP A 203 11.55 -23.20 5.11
N PHE A 204 11.32 -24.50 4.99
CA PHE A 204 10.10 -25.07 4.43
C PHE A 204 8.88 -24.62 5.22
N LEU A 205 8.87 -24.83 6.55
CA LEU A 205 7.75 -24.43 7.42
C LEU A 205 7.48 -22.91 7.35
N ASN A 206 8.53 -22.10 7.37
CA ASN A 206 8.40 -20.66 7.21
C ASN A 206 7.84 -20.28 5.84
N LYS A 207 8.23 -20.99 4.79
CA LYS A 207 7.78 -20.75 3.43
C LYS A 207 6.32 -21.14 3.25
N ILE A 208 5.89 -22.29 3.76
CA ILE A 208 4.46 -22.67 3.78
C ILE A 208 3.64 -21.59 4.45
N ARG A 209 4.00 -21.22 5.67
CA ARG A 209 3.31 -20.16 6.43
C ARG A 209 3.25 -18.82 5.65
N ALA A 210 4.29 -18.50 4.88
CA ALA A 210 4.43 -17.25 4.11
C ALA A 210 3.75 -17.29 2.73
N THR A 211 3.27 -18.46 2.25
CA THR A 211 2.76 -18.62 0.89
C THR A 211 1.41 -19.33 0.83
N ASP A 212 1.01 -20.05 1.87
CA ASP A 212 -0.27 -20.75 1.90
C ASP A 212 -1.43 -19.77 2.14
N THR A 213 -2.26 -19.61 1.12
CA THR A 213 -3.49 -18.82 1.18
C THR A 213 -4.61 -19.58 0.42
N PRO A 214 -5.89 -19.29 0.68
CA PRO A 214 -6.98 -19.91 -0.07
C PRO A 214 -6.87 -19.73 -1.59
N LYS A 215 -6.27 -18.62 -2.03
CA LYS A 215 -6.18 -18.27 -3.47
C LYS A 215 -4.87 -18.69 -4.12
N PHE A 216 -3.78 -18.71 -3.38
CA PHE A 216 -2.44 -19.01 -3.89
C PHE A 216 -1.78 -20.02 -2.97
N LYS A 217 -1.31 -21.12 -3.56
CA LYS A 217 -0.64 -22.22 -2.87
C LYS A 217 0.81 -22.32 -3.31
N PRO A 218 1.73 -22.67 -2.41
CA PRO A 218 3.11 -22.99 -2.80
C PRO A 218 3.14 -24.29 -3.59
N TYR A 219 4.19 -24.48 -4.40
CA TYR A 219 4.31 -25.64 -5.26
C TYR A 219 5.76 -26.05 -5.49
N ILE A 220 5.94 -27.29 -5.90
CA ILE A 220 7.22 -27.87 -6.34
C ILE A 220 7.16 -28.10 -7.84
N ASN A 221 8.24 -27.79 -8.56
CA ASN A 221 8.43 -28.19 -9.95
C ASN A 221 9.38 -29.38 -10.01
N LEU A 222 8.88 -30.51 -10.50
CA LEU A 222 9.67 -31.71 -10.74
C LEU A 222 9.45 -32.21 -12.17
N TYR A 223 10.53 -32.44 -12.91
CA TYR A 223 10.50 -32.96 -14.29
C TYR A 223 9.49 -32.21 -15.19
N GLY A 224 9.46 -30.88 -15.11
CA GLY A 224 8.54 -30.02 -15.88
C GLY A 224 7.09 -30.03 -15.41
N LYS A 225 6.74 -30.80 -14.37
CA LYS A 225 5.40 -30.85 -13.79
C LYS A 225 5.31 -30.06 -12.49
N LYS A 226 4.18 -29.40 -12.29
CA LYS A 226 3.88 -28.58 -11.12
C LYS A 226 3.05 -29.38 -10.11
N PHE A 227 3.58 -29.58 -8.90
CA PHE A 227 2.90 -30.20 -7.78
C PHE A 227 2.51 -29.12 -6.77
N ILE A 228 1.22 -28.90 -6.57
CA ILE A 228 0.68 -27.89 -5.64
C ILE A 228 0.48 -28.55 -4.29
N LEU A 229 0.88 -27.87 -3.21
CA LEU A 229 0.60 -28.30 -1.84
C LEU A 229 -0.87 -27.96 -1.51
N GLU A 230 -1.61 -28.95 -1.05
CA GLU A 230 -2.99 -28.80 -0.56
C GLU A 230 -3.04 -28.30 0.88
#